data_1febe14da259e0d381f7a500ae8f1758
#
_entry.id   1febe14da259e0d381f7a500ae8f1758
#
_cell.length_a   1.000
_cell.length_b   1.000
_cell.length_c   1.000
_cell.angle_alpha   90.00
_cell.angle_beta   90.00
_cell.angle_gamma   90.00
#
_symmetry.space_group_name_H-M   'P 1'
#
loop_
_entity.id
_entity.type
_entity.pdbx_description
1 polymer ?
#
loop_
_entity_poly.entity_id
_entity_poly.type
_entity_poly.pdbx_seq_one_letter_code
_entity_poly.pdbx_strand_id
1 'polypeptide(L)'
;MIMKKIYSILIVALATMMGFSAQAGAPQWEIVAGMNVANLDASGCSSRIGFHAGVRSTFGIPSVNDGFYANAAALLSLKGCKGGGITLNPFYLDIPVHAGYKYAVNDNLALFGEFGPYFGIGLFGKTDGVNVFSDEGGYKRFDFGLGLRAGLEFNKKVPVSIGYDFGVLDVNDEVSAKNRNLTISVGYKF
;
A
#
# COMPACT_ATOMS: atom_id res chain seq x y z
N MET A 1 -4.75 20.08 14.89
CA MET A 1 -3.81 20.45 13.80
C MET A 1 -3.50 19.29 12.86
N ILE A 2 -3.40 18.06 13.35
CA ILE A 2 -3.07 16.83 12.56
C ILE A 2 -4.17 16.48 11.55
N MET A 3 -5.46 16.53 11.92
CA MET A 3 -6.57 16.21 11.01
C MET A 3 -6.59 17.10 9.74
N LYS A 4 -6.29 18.38 9.85
CA LYS A 4 -6.22 19.27 8.67
C LYS A 4 -5.12 18.86 7.69
N LYS A 5 -3.97 18.38 8.20
CA LYS A 5 -2.87 17.87 7.36
C LYS A 5 -3.25 16.56 6.65
N ILE A 6 -3.99 15.68 7.32
CA ILE A 6 -4.48 14.42 6.73
C ILE A 6 -5.46 14.71 5.58
N TYR A 7 -6.41 15.65 5.75
CA TYR A 7 -7.31 16.07 4.67
C TYR A 7 -6.55 16.68 3.49
N SER A 8 -5.51 17.48 3.76
CA SER A 8 -4.70 18.06 2.69
C SER A 8 -3.95 17.00 1.88
N ILE A 9 -3.40 15.98 2.53
CA ILE A 9 -2.71 14.86 1.86
C ILE A 9 -3.70 14.03 1.03
N LEU A 10 -4.88 13.74 1.58
CA LEU A 10 -5.96 13.06 0.86
C LEU A 10 -6.44 13.85 -0.37
N ILE A 11 -6.60 15.16 -0.23
CA ILE A 11 -7.00 16.05 -1.34
C ILE A 11 -5.91 16.09 -2.41
N VAL A 12 -4.63 16.17 -2.03
CA VAL A 12 -3.51 16.15 -2.99
C VAL A 12 -3.42 14.81 -3.69
N ALA A 13 -3.56 13.69 -2.98
CA ALA A 13 -3.60 12.35 -3.59
C ALA A 13 -4.78 12.19 -4.55
N LEU A 14 -5.96 12.68 -4.18
CA LEU A 14 -7.15 12.67 -5.05
C LEU A 14 -6.99 13.60 -6.26
N ALA A 15 -6.40 14.77 -6.08
CA ALA A 15 -6.15 15.75 -7.15
C ALA A 15 -5.06 15.24 -8.13
N THR A 16 -4.04 14.56 -7.65
CA THR A 16 -3.04 13.90 -8.53
C THR A 16 -3.69 12.77 -9.33
N MET A 17 -4.57 11.96 -8.73
CA MET A 17 -5.34 10.94 -9.45
C MET A 17 -6.23 11.55 -10.56
N MET A 18 -6.85 12.70 -10.33
CA MET A 18 -7.67 13.40 -11.35
C MET A 18 -6.83 14.11 -12.41
N GLY A 19 -5.66 14.65 -12.06
CA GLY A 19 -4.77 15.34 -13.00
C GLY A 19 -4.14 14.41 -14.04
N PHE A 20 -3.84 13.17 -13.70
CA PHE A 20 -3.36 12.16 -14.63
C PHE A 20 -4.43 11.72 -15.66
N SER A 21 -5.71 11.82 -15.32
CA SER A 21 -6.82 11.42 -16.20
C SER A 21 -6.92 12.25 -17.49
N ALA A 22 -6.41 13.47 -17.51
CA ALA A 22 -6.58 14.40 -18.63
C ALA A 22 -5.71 14.03 -19.86
N GLN A 23 -4.62 13.28 -19.68
CA GLN A 23 -3.68 12.89 -20.76
C GLN A 23 -3.57 11.38 -20.99
N ALA A 24 -4.03 10.55 -20.07
CA ALA A 24 -3.78 9.09 -20.04
C ALA A 24 -5.00 8.22 -20.40
N GLY A 25 -6.10 8.81 -20.86
CA GLY A 25 -7.36 8.09 -21.07
C GLY A 25 -8.13 7.82 -19.78
N ALA A 26 -9.29 7.17 -19.89
CA ALA A 26 -10.13 6.85 -18.73
C ALA A 26 -9.40 5.89 -17.78
N PRO A 27 -9.39 6.17 -16.45
CA PRO A 27 -8.78 5.29 -15.47
C PRO A 27 -9.49 3.93 -15.41
N GLN A 28 -8.71 2.87 -15.33
CA GLN A 28 -9.24 1.54 -15.05
C GLN A 28 -9.28 1.32 -13.54
N TRP A 29 -10.48 1.08 -13.02
CA TRP A 29 -10.70 0.85 -11.60
C TRP A 29 -10.63 -0.64 -11.25
N GLU A 30 -10.15 -0.92 -10.04
CA GLU A 30 -9.95 -2.25 -9.51
C GLU A 30 -10.31 -2.26 -8.01
N ILE A 31 -11.07 -3.26 -7.58
CA ILE A 31 -11.20 -3.60 -6.16
C ILE A 31 -10.08 -4.59 -5.85
N VAL A 32 -9.38 -4.37 -4.74
CA VAL A 32 -8.23 -5.17 -4.31
C VAL A 32 -8.48 -5.70 -2.92
N ALA A 33 -8.15 -6.97 -2.69
CA ALA A 33 -8.07 -7.56 -1.36
C ALA A 33 -6.89 -8.52 -1.28
N GLY A 34 -6.37 -8.74 -0.07
CA GLY A 34 -5.23 -9.64 0.11
C GLY A 34 -4.79 -9.81 1.56
N MET A 35 -3.70 -10.56 1.69
CA MET A 35 -3.05 -10.85 2.96
C MET A 35 -1.73 -10.08 3.08
N ASN A 36 -1.42 -9.71 4.31
CA ASN A 36 -0.15 -9.10 4.70
C ASN A 36 0.64 -10.06 5.60
N VAL A 37 1.93 -10.16 5.37
CA VAL A 37 2.88 -10.66 6.36
C VAL A 37 3.73 -9.46 6.77
N ALA A 38 3.26 -8.77 7.79
CA ALA A 38 3.87 -7.54 8.27
C ALA A 38 4.85 -7.81 9.41
N ASN A 39 5.90 -7.00 9.48
CA ASN A 39 6.89 -6.99 10.54
C ASN A 39 7.39 -5.56 10.77
N LEU A 40 8.01 -5.34 11.91
CA LEU A 40 8.86 -4.18 12.16
C LEU A 40 10.32 -4.63 12.17
N ASP A 41 11.17 -3.86 11.51
CA ASP A 41 12.62 -4.04 11.54
C ASP A 41 13.18 -3.54 12.89
N ALA A 42 12.85 -4.30 13.94
CA ALA A 42 13.22 -4.01 15.31
C ALA A 42 13.48 -5.32 16.07
N SER A 43 14.41 -5.29 17.01
CA SER A 43 14.74 -6.47 17.83
C SER A 43 13.54 -6.93 18.65
N GLY A 44 13.29 -8.25 18.64
CA GLY A 44 12.18 -8.85 19.38
C GLY A 44 10.82 -8.81 18.69
N CYS A 45 10.72 -8.25 17.50
CA CYS A 45 9.51 -8.31 16.67
C CYS A 45 9.52 -9.56 15.78
N SER A 46 8.41 -10.28 15.75
CA SER A 46 8.12 -11.40 14.84
C SER A 46 7.03 -11.00 13.86
N SER A 47 7.06 -11.61 12.68
CA SER A 47 6.09 -11.35 11.63
C SER A 47 4.66 -11.65 12.07
N ARG A 48 3.72 -10.86 11.56
CA ARG A 48 2.30 -10.98 11.82
C ARG A 48 1.52 -11.09 10.51
N ILE A 49 0.52 -11.96 10.50
CA ILE A 49 -0.44 -12.04 9.41
C ILE A 49 -1.51 -10.97 9.62
N GLY A 50 -1.72 -10.16 8.60
CA GLY A 50 -2.79 -9.17 8.50
C GLY A 50 -3.52 -9.31 7.18
N PHE A 51 -4.32 -8.31 6.84
CA PHE A 51 -5.04 -8.23 5.57
C PHE A 51 -5.05 -6.78 5.07
N HIS A 52 -5.35 -6.63 3.80
CA HIS A 52 -5.65 -5.34 3.20
C HIS A 52 -6.82 -5.45 2.23
N ALA A 53 -7.56 -4.37 2.08
CA ALA A 53 -8.61 -4.23 1.09
C ALA A 53 -8.79 -2.76 0.69
N GLY A 54 -9.21 -2.53 -0.54
CA GLY A 54 -9.46 -1.18 -1.02
C GLY A 54 -9.65 -1.08 -2.52
N VAL A 55 -9.33 0.08 -3.07
CA VAL A 55 -9.50 0.39 -4.49
C VAL A 55 -8.20 0.86 -5.10
N ARG A 56 -8.00 0.56 -6.39
CA ARG A 56 -6.88 1.00 -7.20
C ARG A 56 -7.39 1.62 -8.50
N SER A 57 -6.71 2.65 -8.95
CA SER A 57 -6.91 3.26 -10.24
C SER A 57 -5.62 3.13 -11.05
N THR A 58 -5.73 2.67 -12.29
CA THR A 58 -4.60 2.46 -13.22
C THR A 58 -4.79 3.33 -14.45
N PHE A 59 -3.73 4.02 -14.85
CA PHE A 59 -3.67 4.93 -15.99
C PHE A 59 -2.60 4.44 -16.95
N GLY A 60 -2.96 4.14 -18.20
CA GLY A 60 -1.99 3.84 -19.25
C GLY A 60 -1.13 5.06 -19.58
N ILE A 61 0.12 4.84 -19.99
CA ILE A 61 1.05 5.88 -20.46
C ILE A 61 1.45 5.55 -21.90
N PRO A 62 0.54 5.70 -22.87
CA PRO A 62 0.79 5.29 -24.26
C PRO A 62 1.89 6.11 -24.95
N SER A 63 2.17 7.32 -24.46
CA SER A 63 3.26 8.16 -24.96
C SER A 63 4.67 7.57 -24.75
N VAL A 64 4.82 6.61 -23.85
CA VAL A 64 6.08 5.90 -23.60
C VAL A 64 6.11 4.56 -24.33
N ASN A 65 5.12 3.73 -24.11
CA ASN A 65 4.90 2.43 -24.75
C ASN A 65 3.54 1.86 -24.29
N ASP A 66 2.90 1.03 -25.09
CA ASP A 66 1.58 0.44 -24.76
C ASP A 66 1.53 -0.41 -23.48
N GLY A 67 2.69 -0.84 -22.97
CA GLY A 67 2.79 -1.61 -21.73
C GLY A 67 3.01 -0.77 -20.48
N PHE A 68 3.41 0.50 -20.58
CA PHE A 68 3.67 1.36 -19.43
C PHE A 68 2.39 1.94 -18.84
N TYR A 69 2.33 1.98 -17.52
CA TYR A 69 1.23 2.57 -16.79
C TYR A 69 1.68 3.14 -15.43
N ALA A 70 0.86 4.00 -14.88
CA ALA A 70 0.93 4.42 -13.48
C ALA A 70 -0.33 3.96 -12.76
N ASN A 71 -0.22 3.67 -11.48
CA ASN A 71 -1.37 3.40 -10.64
C ASN A 71 -1.24 4.07 -9.28
N ALA A 72 -2.39 4.28 -8.66
CA ALA A 72 -2.48 4.67 -7.26
C ALA A 72 -3.60 3.89 -6.60
N ALA A 73 -3.44 3.54 -5.32
CA ALA A 73 -4.47 2.84 -4.58
C ALA A 73 -4.75 3.51 -3.23
N ALA A 74 -5.89 3.19 -2.66
CA ALA A 74 -6.26 3.49 -1.29
C ALA A 74 -6.65 2.17 -0.62
N LEU A 75 -5.79 1.67 0.27
CA LEU A 75 -5.91 0.36 0.90
C LEU A 75 -6.00 0.51 2.41
N LEU A 76 -7.05 -0.03 3.03
CA LEU A 76 -7.07 -0.25 4.46
C LEU A 76 -6.24 -1.49 4.78
N SER A 77 -5.14 -1.31 5.51
CA SER A 77 -4.16 -2.36 5.79
C SER A 77 -4.00 -2.58 7.28
N LEU A 78 -4.09 -3.82 7.72
CA LEU A 78 -3.71 -4.25 9.06
C LEU A 78 -2.25 -4.69 9.04
N LYS A 79 -1.39 -3.90 9.66
CA LYS A 79 0.06 -4.15 9.80
C LYS A 79 0.44 -4.48 11.24
N GLY A 80 1.71 -4.42 11.57
CA GLY A 80 2.26 -4.57 12.91
C GLY A 80 3.14 -5.79 13.08
N CYS A 81 3.41 -6.15 14.34
CA CYS A 81 4.25 -7.30 14.68
C CYS A 81 3.80 -7.96 15.98
N LYS A 82 4.44 -9.07 16.32
CA LYS A 82 4.30 -9.76 17.60
C LYS A 82 5.63 -9.75 18.32
N GLY A 83 5.64 -9.44 19.61
CA GLY A 83 6.86 -9.49 20.42
C GLY A 83 6.56 -9.37 21.92
N GLY A 84 7.34 -10.02 22.78
CA GLY A 84 7.19 -9.94 24.24
C GLY A 84 5.82 -10.36 24.77
N GLY A 85 5.10 -11.26 24.09
CA GLY A 85 3.74 -11.65 24.46
C GLY A 85 2.65 -10.66 23.99
N ILE A 86 3.02 -9.57 23.36
CA ILE A 86 2.14 -8.48 22.92
C ILE A 86 1.94 -8.56 21.40
N THR A 87 0.74 -8.23 20.94
CA THR A 87 0.42 -8.13 19.51
C THR A 87 0.07 -6.70 19.16
N LEU A 88 0.89 -6.09 18.32
CA LEU A 88 0.68 -4.75 17.79
C LEU A 88 -0.28 -4.81 16.59
N ASN A 89 -1.39 -4.07 16.64
CA ASN A 89 -2.49 -4.13 15.68
C ASN A 89 -2.85 -2.76 15.07
N PRO A 90 -1.93 -2.03 14.41
CA PRO A 90 -2.25 -0.77 13.76
C PRO A 90 -2.97 -1.00 12.42
N PHE A 91 -4.02 -0.23 12.19
CA PHE A 91 -4.64 -0.06 10.88
C PHE A 91 -4.10 1.20 10.21
N TYR A 92 -3.66 1.03 8.98
CA TYR A 92 -3.17 2.10 8.11
C TYR A 92 -4.08 2.27 6.90
N LEU A 93 -4.22 3.51 6.47
CA LEU A 93 -4.58 3.82 5.10
C LEU A 93 -3.28 3.89 4.30
N ASP A 94 -3.03 2.88 3.48
CA ASP A 94 -1.87 2.86 2.58
C ASP A 94 -2.26 3.42 1.22
N ILE A 95 -1.43 4.33 0.72
CA ILE A 95 -1.58 4.98 -0.58
C ILE A 95 -0.30 4.70 -1.39
N PRO A 96 -0.18 3.51 -2.02
CA PRO A 96 0.89 3.25 -2.98
C PRO A 96 0.64 4.03 -4.27
N VAL A 97 1.72 4.58 -4.83
CA VAL A 97 1.74 5.26 -6.14
C VAL A 97 2.88 4.65 -6.93
N HIS A 98 2.57 3.78 -7.88
CA HIS A 98 3.57 2.99 -8.60
C HIS A 98 3.55 3.28 -10.09
N ALA A 99 4.73 3.25 -10.70
CA ALA A 99 4.89 3.06 -12.13
C ALA A 99 5.05 1.56 -12.41
N GLY A 100 4.50 1.09 -13.51
CA GLY A 100 4.55 -0.31 -13.87
C GLY A 100 4.66 -0.55 -15.37
N TYR A 101 5.04 -1.77 -15.67
CA TYR A 101 5.04 -2.29 -17.01
C TYR A 101 4.27 -3.61 -17.08
N LYS A 102 3.43 -3.75 -18.09
CA LYS A 102 2.64 -4.94 -18.36
C LYS A 102 3.05 -5.54 -19.70
N TYR A 103 3.40 -6.80 -19.69
CA TYR A 103 3.73 -7.60 -20.86
C TYR A 103 2.62 -8.62 -21.14
N ALA A 104 1.95 -8.50 -22.27
CA ALA A 104 0.94 -9.46 -22.69
C ALA A 104 1.64 -10.74 -23.20
N VAL A 105 1.42 -11.84 -22.49
CA VAL A 105 1.91 -13.18 -22.90
C VAL A 105 1.00 -13.73 -24.01
N ASN A 106 -0.30 -13.53 -23.85
CA ASN A 106 -1.35 -13.85 -24.82
C ASN A 106 -2.61 -13.04 -24.52
N ASP A 107 -3.70 -13.27 -25.23
CA ASP A 107 -4.94 -12.50 -25.09
C ASP A 107 -5.57 -12.57 -23.68
N ASN A 108 -5.29 -13.64 -22.93
CA ASN A 108 -5.89 -13.94 -21.64
C ASN A 108 -4.91 -13.82 -20.47
N LEU A 109 -3.62 -13.66 -20.72
CA LEU A 109 -2.59 -13.64 -19.67
C LEU A 109 -1.58 -12.52 -19.93
N ALA A 110 -1.36 -11.70 -18.93
CA ALA A 110 -0.28 -10.73 -18.90
C ALA A 110 0.56 -10.86 -17.62
N LEU A 111 1.85 -10.56 -17.74
CA LEU A 111 2.77 -10.37 -16.62
C LEU A 111 2.85 -8.88 -16.32
N PHE A 112 3.01 -8.51 -15.07
CA PHE A 112 3.28 -7.12 -14.72
C PHE A 112 4.27 -6.98 -13.58
N GLY A 113 4.99 -5.87 -13.59
CA GLY A 113 5.85 -5.44 -12.50
C GLY A 113 5.63 -3.96 -12.22
N GLU A 114 5.69 -3.57 -10.95
CA GLU A 114 5.43 -2.22 -10.48
C GLU A 114 6.42 -1.84 -9.39
N PHE A 115 6.79 -0.57 -9.38
CA PHE A 115 7.66 0.01 -8.36
C PHE A 115 7.26 1.46 -8.11
N GLY A 116 7.39 1.91 -6.87
CA GLY A 116 7.15 3.30 -6.50
C GLY A 116 7.02 3.53 -5.00
N PRO A 117 6.79 4.77 -4.60
CA PRO A 117 6.57 5.11 -3.19
C PRO A 117 5.20 4.63 -2.69
N TYR A 118 5.13 4.42 -1.37
CA TYR A 118 3.86 4.35 -0.66
C TYR A 118 3.85 5.35 0.51
N PHE A 119 2.66 5.80 0.84
CA PHE A 119 2.37 6.66 1.99
C PHE A 119 1.39 5.94 2.89
N GLY A 120 1.75 5.76 4.16
CA GLY A 120 0.91 5.13 5.17
C GLY A 120 0.39 6.16 6.18
N ILE A 121 -0.89 6.13 6.49
CA ILE A 121 -1.51 6.98 7.51
C ILE A 121 -2.13 6.07 8.57
N GLY A 122 -1.56 6.05 9.78
CA GLY A 122 -2.09 5.33 10.92
C GLY A 122 -3.45 5.87 11.35
N LEU A 123 -4.50 5.06 11.21
CA LEU A 123 -5.87 5.45 11.52
C LEU A 123 -6.21 5.15 12.97
N PHE A 124 -6.13 3.89 13.33
CA PHE A 124 -6.44 3.37 14.65
C PHE A 124 -5.69 2.06 14.90
N GLY A 125 -5.60 1.65 16.14
CA GLY A 125 -5.01 0.39 16.58
C GLY A 125 -4.91 0.36 18.09
N LYS A 126 -4.95 -0.84 18.65
CA LYS A 126 -4.81 -1.04 20.10
C LYS A 126 -3.81 -2.15 20.37
N THR A 127 -3.08 -1.99 21.47
CA THR A 127 -2.20 -3.00 22.06
C THR A 127 -2.44 -2.96 23.56
N ASP A 128 -2.89 -4.07 24.14
CA ASP A 128 -3.23 -4.21 25.56
C ASP A 128 -4.15 -3.10 26.10
N GLY A 129 -5.12 -2.67 25.26
CA GLY A 129 -6.07 -1.62 25.63
C GLY A 129 -5.59 -0.20 25.34
N VAL A 130 -4.30 0.03 25.13
CA VAL A 130 -3.72 1.33 24.81
C VAL A 130 -3.80 1.60 23.31
N ASN A 131 -4.13 2.85 22.93
CA ASN A 131 -4.10 3.26 21.53
C ASN A 131 -2.65 3.37 21.04
N VAL A 132 -2.31 2.61 20.00
CA VAL A 132 -0.95 2.57 19.41
C VAL A 132 -0.45 3.95 19.00
N PHE A 133 -1.35 4.82 18.53
CA PHE A 133 -1.05 6.17 18.03
C PHE A 133 -1.30 7.28 19.06
N SER A 134 -1.40 6.96 20.36
CA SER A 134 -1.39 7.94 21.45
C SER A 134 0.04 8.25 21.91
N ASP A 135 0.20 9.26 22.75
CA ASP A 135 1.49 9.58 23.36
C ASP A 135 2.04 8.40 24.18
N GLU A 136 1.17 7.66 24.85
CA GLU A 136 1.52 6.42 25.58
C GLU A 136 1.90 5.26 24.64
N GLY A 137 1.32 5.20 23.43
CA GLY A 137 1.60 4.15 22.44
C GLY A 137 2.89 4.38 21.68
N GLY A 138 3.38 5.60 21.60
CA GLY A 138 4.68 5.98 21.03
C GLY A 138 4.83 5.78 19.51
N TYR A 139 3.76 5.41 18.78
CA TYR A 139 3.83 5.18 17.35
C TYR A 139 3.39 6.37 16.53
N LYS A 140 4.19 6.69 15.51
CA LYS A 140 3.89 7.74 14.53
C LYS A 140 2.75 7.29 13.62
N ARG A 141 1.89 8.24 13.28
CA ARG A 141 0.80 7.98 12.33
C ARG A 141 1.24 7.97 10.88
N PHE A 142 2.36 8.62 10.55
CA PHE A 142 2.84 8.72 9.18
C PHE A 142 3.94 7.71 8.93
N ASP A 143 3.78 6.94 7.87
CA ASP A 143 4.74 6.00 7.32
C ASP A 143 5.02 6.32 5.87
N PHE A 144 6.23 6.10 5.43
CA PHE A 144 6.65 6.30 4.05
C PHE A 144 7.70 5.27 3.68
N GLY A 145 7.60 4.77 2.47
CA GLY A 145 8.57 3.81 1.96
C GLY A 145 8.45 3.58 0.46
N LEU A 146 9.12 2.55 0.01
CA LEU A 146 9.12 2.08 -1.37
C LEU A 146 8.45 0.72 -1.44
N GLY A 147 7.63 0.51 -2.47
CA GLY A 147 6.96 -0.75 -2.76
C GLY A 147 7.41 -1.33 -4.09
N LEU A 148 7.55 -2.63 -4.13
CA LEU A 148 7.76 -3.43 -5.33
C LEU A 148 6.64 -4.45 -5.43
N ARG A 149 6.07 -4.64 -6.61
CA ARG A 149 5.02 -5.63 -6.84
C ARG A 149 5.20 -6.30 -8.20
N ALA A 150 4.96 -7.61 -8.25
CA ALA A 150 4.93 -8.37 -9.50
C ALA A 150 3.72 -9.31 -9.50
N GLY A 151 3.19 -9.63 -10.67
CA GLY A 151 2.01 -10.46 -10.74
C GLY A 151 1.59 -10.89 -12.14
N LEU A 152 0.47 -11.59 -12.15
CA LEU A 152 -0.21 -12.08 -13.33
C LEU A 152 -1.59 -11.43 -13.42
N GLU A 153 -2.00 -11.07 -14.62
CA GLU A 153 -3.35 -10.60 -14.90
C GLU A 153 -4.04 -11.57 -15.84
N PHE A 154 -5.17 -12.09 -15.40
CA PHE A 154 -5.99 -13.05 -16.15
C PHE A 154 -7.17 -12.34 -16.81
N ASN A 155 -7.41 -12.65 -18.08
CA ASN A 155 -8.53 -12.13 -18.88
C ASN A 155 -8.69 -10.61 -18.83
N LYS A 156 -7.59 -9.87 -18.63
CA LYS A 156 -7.56 -8.40 -18.47
C LYS A 156 -8.40 -7.87 -17.29
N LYS A 157 -8.85 -8.76 -16.39
CA LYS A 157 -9.77 -8.43 -15.29
C LYS A 157 -9.29 -8.84 -13.90
N VAL A 158 -8.56 -9.95 -13.78
CA VAL A 158 -8.21 -10.51 -12.48
C VAL A 158 -6.70 -10.49 -12.29
N PRO A 159 -6.12 -9.43 -11.71
CA PRO A 159 -4.72 -9.43 -11.30
C PRO A 159 -4.55 -10.21 -9.99
N VAL A 160 -3.49 -11.03 -9.96
CA VAL A 160 -2.98 -11.70 -8.76
C VAL A 160 -1.52 -11.30 -8.61
N SER A 161 -1.12 -10.86 -7.43
CA SER A 161 0.23 -10.31 -7.24
C SER A 161 0.82 -10.65 -5.88
N ILE A 162 2.15 -10.63 -5.85
CA ILE A 162 2.98 -10.58 -4.67
C ILE A 162 3.69 -9.23 -4.65
N GLY A 163 3.82 -8.63 -3.48
CA GLY A 163 4.50 -7.35 -3.32
C GLY A 163 5.28 -7.28 -2.03
N TYR A 164 6.21 -6.34 -1.96
CA TYR A 164 6.96 -6.07 -0.74
C TYR A 164 7.13 -4.56 -0.55
N ASP A 165 6.78 -4.08 0.65
CA ASP A 165 6.91 -2.68 1.05
C ASP A 165 8.07 -2.52 2.03
N PHE A 166 8.99 -1.62 1.71
CA PHE A 166 10.14 -1.22 2.52
C PHE A 166 9.87 0.14 3.14
N GLY A 167 9.52 0.18 4.42
CA GLY A 167 9.46 1.43 5.17
C GLY A 167 10.84 2.08 5.29
N VAL A 168 10.89 3.38 5.05
CA VAL A 168 12.10 4.20 5.14
C VAL A 168 12.12 4.99 6.45
N LEU A 169 10.94 5.42 6.90
CA LEU A 169 10.78 6.17 8.13
C LEU A 169 10.63 5.24 9.35
N ASP A 170 11.18 5.67 10.48
CA ASP A 170 10.91 5.03 11.75
C ASP A 170 9.50 5.35 12.23
N VAL A 171 8.73 4.31 12.55
CA VAL A 171 7.35 4.40 13.03
C VAL A 171 7.26 4.55 14.55
N ASN A 172 8.39 4.60 15.25
CA ASN A 172 8.49 4.84 16.69
C ASN A 172 9.51 5.95 16.93
N ASP A 173 9.36 6.70 18.03
CA ASP A 173 10.28 7.80 18.37
C ASP A 173 11.46 7.35 19.23
N GLU A 174 11.30 6.26 19.98
CA GLU A 174 12.29 5.78 20.95
C GLU A 174 13.19 4.69 20.38
N VAL A 175 12.67 3.90 19.42
CA VAL A 175 13.36 2.74 18.84
C VAL A 175 13.32 2.84 17.33
N SER A 176 14.46 2.59 16.66
CA SER A 176 14.45 2.46 15.21
C SER A 176 13.62 1.24 14.81
N ALA A 177 12.46 1.50 14.23
CA ALA A 177 11.49 0.50 13.85
C ALA A 177 10.84 0.92 12.53
N LYS A 178 11.14 0.17 11.45
CA LYS A 178 10.63 0.44 10.10
C LYS A 178 9.66 -0.66 9.68
N ASN A 179 8.59 -0.29 9.01
CA ASN A 179 7.65 -1.25 8.46
C ASN A 179 8.29 -2.11 7.37
N ARG A 180 8.03 -3.42 7.44
CA ARG A 180 8.32 -4.41 6.41
C ARG A 180 7.03 -5.18 6.16
N ASN A 181 6.58 -5.25 4.92
CA ASN A 181 5.28 -5.84 4.64
C ASN A 181 5.30 -6.63 3.32
N LEU A 182 5.22 -7.94 3.41
CA LEU A 182 4.99 -8.82 2.27
C LEU A 182 3.49 -8.90 2.03
N THR A 183 3.04 -8.71 0.79
CA THR A 183 1.64 -8.73 0.41
C THR A 183 1.36 -9.79 -0.63
N ILE A 184 0.22 -10.46 -0.52
CA ILE A 184 -0.35 -11.30 -1.58
C ILE A 184 -1.75 -10.76 -1.84
N SER A 185 -2.02 -10.36 -3.07
CA SER A 185 -3.26 -9.65 -3.43
C SER A 185 -3.95 -10.27 -4.62
N VAL A 186 -5.26 -10.19 -4.61
CA VAL A 186 -6.11 -10.43 -5.77
C VAL A 186 -6.96 -9.20 -6.01
N GLY A 187 -7.16 -8.85 -7.27
CA GLY A 187 -8.00 -7.74 -7.68
C GLY A 187 -9.07 -8.14 -8.69
N TYR A 188 -10.03 -7.26 -8.88
CA TYR A 188 -11.01 -7.35 -9.94
C TYR A 188 -11.19 -5.97 -10.58
N LYS A 189 -10.99 -5.90 -11.91
CA LYS A 189 -11.11 -4.69 -12.73
C LYS A 189 -12.48 -4.61 -13.39
N PHE A 190 -13.03 -3.40 -13.43
CA PHE A 190 -14.36 -3.13 -14.00
C PHE A 190 -14.39 -1.84 -14.82
#